data_d0c7389b0a1e1c6fd934f57461970fc8
#
_entry.id   d0c7389b0a1e1c6fd934f57461970fc8
#
_cell.length_a   1.000
_cell.length_b   1.000
_cell.length_c   1.000
_cell.angle_alpha   90.00
_cell.angle_beta   90.00
_cell.angle_gamma   90.00
#
_symmetry.space_group_name_H-M   'P 1'
#
loop_
_entity.id
_entity.type
_entity.pdbx_description
1 polymer ?
#
loop_
_entity_poly.entity_id
_entity_poly.type
_entity_poly.pdbx_seq_one_letter_code
_entity_poly.pdbx_strand_id
1 'polypeptide(L)'
;ENTIKQAQQITHPIQSEKEIKEIQQTTIGKATYNENQIQPVTPTEYAEAQLSYEDLVNQWGIGSLYIPSSGIYSKILAGMSNDNLMVGLGTYYPNQLLGKGNYVLMAHNLVQGGGVLHNLPQSSVGSTIYATDFSKIYEYEITTNKIVNQSEGKLLDIPQEGDSPLMTIFRCEGGLHTANRALIQARYVRSYSAENGSHDIKQALGLETTRNKTVNKQRLIDQQATSTKKTEAAKESITPDKDTKKAKQTNKIEWCFTEKKAIYSNFQVFSILIFQLANAYPILIGLVFLVGLSSCILFNRV
;
A
#
# COMPACT_ATOMS: atom_id res chain seq x y z
N GLU A 1 -8.13 -7.00 9.50
CA GLU A 1 -8.18 -8.47 9.24
C GLU A 1 -8.45 -8.80 7.78
N ASN A 2 -9.39 -8.10 7.12
CA ASN A 2 -9.74 -8.40 5.72
C ASN A 2 -8.59 -8.14 4.74
N THR A 3 -7.88 -7.01 4.85
CA THR A 3 -6.82 -6.62 3.92
C THR A 3 -5.63 -7.60 3.96
N ILE A 4 -5.29 -8.12 5.13
CA ILE A 4 -4.24 -9.14 5.29
C ILE A 4 -4.65 -10.43 4.59
N LYS A 5 -5.88 -10.90 4.81
CA LYS A 5 -6.41 -12.10 4.16
C LYS A 5 -6.48 -11.94 2.64
N GLN A 6 -6.90 -10.78 2.13
CA GLN A 6 -6.92 -10.48 0.71
C GLN A 6 -5.51 -10.48 0.10
N ALA A 7 -4.53 -9.86 0.77
CA ALA A 7 -3.14 -9.84 0.29
C ALA A 7 -2.53 -11.25 0.18
N GLN A 8 -2.92 -12.16 1.07
CA GLN A 8 -2.47 -13.55 1.05
C GLN A 8 -3.23 -14.43 0.05
N GLN A 9 -4.47 -14.09 -0.28
CA GLN A 9 -5.30 -14.89 -1.20
C GLN A 9 -4.92 -14.69 -2.67
N ILE A 10 -4.47 -13.48 -3.06
CA ILE A 10 -4.02 -13.24 -4.42
C ILE A 10 -2.58 -13.73 -4.55
N THR A 11 -2.41 -14.83 -5.27
CA THR A 11 -1.11 -15.43 -5.53
C THR A 11 -0.60 -15.05 -6.92
N HIS A 12 0.72 -14.93 -7.04
CA HIS A 12 1.39 -14.66 -8.30
C HIS A 12 2.35 -15.82 -8.64
N PRO A 13 2.40 -16.27 -9.90
CA PRO A 13 3.36 -17.26 -10.32
C PRO A 13 4.78 -16.70 -10.19
N ILE A 14 5.72 -17.57 -9.82
CA ILE A 14 7.14 -17.23 -9.89
C ILE A 14 7.51 -17.15 -11.38
N GLN A 15 8.10 -16.03 -11.77
CA GLN A 15 8.44 -15.71 -13.17
C GLN A 15 9.94 -15.53 -13.34
N SER A 16 10.42 -15.60 -14.58
CA SER A 16 11.81 -15.27 -14.89
C SER A 16 12.06 -13.76 -14.76
N GLU A 17 13.31 -13.39 -14.45
CA GLU A 17 13.70 -11.96 -14.35
C GLU A 17 13.42 -11.16 -15.63
N LYS A 18 13.48 -11.81 -16.79
CA LYS A 18 13.21 -11.16 -18.09
C LYS A 18 11.73 -10.82 -18.24
N GLU A 19 10.85 -11.78 -18.00
CA GLU A 19 9.40 -11.59 -18.07
C GLU A 19 8.94 -10.51 -17.09
N ILE A 20 9.45 -10.56 -15.85
CA ILE A 20 9.13 -9.56 -14.83
C ILE A 20 9.54 -8.16 -15.25
N LYS A 21 10.75 -7.98 -15.80
CA LYS A 21 11.21 -6.66 -16.24
C LYS A 21 10.31 -6.05 -17.31
N GLU A 22 9.87 -6.84 -18.28
CA GLU A 22 8.99 -6.36 -19.35
C GLU A 22 7.61 -5.95 -18.80
N ILE A 23 7.02 -6.78 -17.92
CA ILE A 23 5.72 -6.50 -17.30
C ILE A 23 5.81 -5.27 -16.40
N GLN A 24 6.82 -5.21 -15.52
CA GLN A 24 6.99 -4.10 -14.58
C GLN A 24 7.26 -2.78 -15.31
N GLN A 25 8.09 -2.76 -16.34
CA GLN A 25 8.35 -1.54 -17.13
C GLN A 25 7.06 -1.00 -17.77
N THR A 26 6.22 -1.89 -18.30
CA THR A 26 4.93 -1.50 -18.89
C THR A 26 3.98 -0.94 -17.83
N THR A 27 3.89 -1.58 -16.66
CA THR A 27 3.02 -1.18 -15.55
C THR A 27 3.51 0.14 -14.92
N ILE A 28 4.82 0.24 -14.66
CA ILE A 28 5.46 1.43 -14.09
C ILE A 28 5.29 2.63 -15.02
N GLY A 29 5.42 2.43 -16.34
CA GLY A 29 5.29 3.51 -17.34
C GLY A 29 3.87 4.10 -17.45
N LYS A 30 2.84 3.36 -17.01
CA LYS A 30 1.44 3.81 -16.97
C LYS A 30 1.02 4.41 -15.62
N ALA A 31 1.80 4.18 -14.58
CA ALA A 31 1.45 4.57 -13.23
C ALA A 31 1.68 6.08 -12.98
N THR A 32 0.97 6.63 -12.00
CA THR A 32 1.08 8.03 -11.59
C THR A 32 2.04 8.17 -10.42
N TYR A 33 2.99 9.12 -10.54
CA TYR A 33 4.00 9.44 -9.51
C TYR A 33 3.90 10.92 -9.09
N ASN A 34 2.71 11.49 -9.13
CA ASN A 34 2.47 12.88 -8.77
C ASN A 34 1.87 12.95 -7.37
N GLU A 35 2.67 13.30 -6.39
CA GLU A 35 2.27 13.43 -4.98
C GLU A 35 1.17 14.50 -4.76
N ASN A 36 1.07 15.52 -5.64
CA ASN A 36 0.03 16.53 -5.55
C ASN A 36 -1.37 15.97 -5.86
N GLN A 37 -1.48 14.77 -6.39
CA GLN A 37 -2.75 14.10 -6.65
C GLN A 37 -3.23 13.25 -5.46
N ILE A 38 -2.39 13.05 -4.45
CA ILE A 38 -2.78 12.32 -3.25
C ILE A 38 -3.75 13.16 -2.45
N GLN A 39 -4.92 12.60 -2.17
CA GLN A 39 -6.00 13.24 -1.42
C GLN A 39 -6.24 12.51 -0.10
N PRO A 40 -6.71 13.18 0.94
CA PRO A 40 -7.19 12.53 2.15
C PRO A 40 -8.31 11.54 1.85
N VAL A 41 -8.27 10.39 2.51
CA VAL A 41 -9.18 9.27 2.26
C VAL A 41 -10.44 9.40 3.11
N THR A 42 -11.60 9.28 2.48
CA THR A 42 -12.89 9.12 3.16
C THR A 42 -13.19 7.64 3.41
N PRO A 43 -14.05 7.30 4.40
CA PRO A 43 -14.48 5.91 4.62
C PRO A 43 -15.16 5.28 3.40
N THR A 44 -15.90 6.06 2.61
CA THR A 44 -16.57 5.59 1.39
C THR A 44 -15.55 5.22 0.32
N GLU A 45 -14.62 6.11 0.00
CA GLU A 45 -13.56 5.85 -0.99
C GLU A 45 -12.71 4.64 -0.59
N TYR A 46 -12.41 4.51 0.71
CA TYR A 46 -11.70 3.32 1.19
C TYR A 46 -12.49 2.04 0.96
N ALA A 47 -13.79 2.03 1.25
CA ALA A 47 -14.64 0.87 1.02
C ALA A 47 -14.73 0.51 -0.47
N GLU A 48 -14.85 1.50 -1.36
CA GLU A 48 -14.87 1.32 -2.81
C GLU A 48 -13.55 0.74 -3.32
N ALA A 49 -12.42 1.28 -2.86
CA ALA A 49 -11.09 0.76 -3.19
C ALA A 49 -10.91 -0.70 -2.73
N GLN A 50 -11.44 -1.06 -1.53
CA GLN A 50 -11.40 -2.44 -1.04
C GLN A 50 -12.25 -3.40 -1.89
N LEU A 51 -13.38 -2.96 -2.44
CA LEU A 51 -14.17 -3.75 -3.37
C LEU A 51 -13.44 -3.99 -4.70
N SER A 52 -12.62 -3.03 -5.13
CA SER A 52 -11.80 -3.11 -6.35
C SER A 52 -10.39 -3.68 -6.12
N TYR A 53 -10.14 -4.28 -4.93
CA TYR A 53 -8.80 -4.74 -4.53
C TYR A 53 -8.13 -5.64 -5.57
N GLU A 54 -8.84 -6.66 -6.06
CA GLU A 54 -8.31 -7.64 -7.01
C GLU A 54 -7.96 -6.98 -8.35
N ASP A 55 -8.83 -6.11 -8.85
CA ASP A 55 -8.61 -5.38 -10.10
C ASP A 55 -7.40 -4.45 -10.00
N LEU A 56 -7.26 -3.71 -8.88
CA LEU A 56 -6.12 -2.82 -8.64
C LEU A 56 -4.80 -3.60 -8.53
N VAL A 57 -4.80 -4.75 -7.84
CA VAL A 57 -3.62 -5.61 -7.73
C VAL A 57 -3.25 -6.22 -9.09
N ASN A 58 -4.22 -6.66 -9.89
CA ASN A 58 -3.97 -7.21 -11.21
C ASN A 58 -3.45 -6.14 -12.19
N GLN A 59 -3.90 -4.90 -12.05
CA GLN A 59 -3.50 -3.79 -12.91
C GLN A 59 -2.15 -3.20 -12.53
N TRP A 60 -1.86 -3.02 -11.23
CA TRP A 60 -0.74 -2.25 -10.73
C TRP A 60 0.28 -3.06 -9.93
N GLY A 61 0.01 -4.33 -9.64
CA GLY A 61 0.86 -5.18 -8.83
C GLY A 61 2.22 -5.44 -9.46
N ILE A 62 3.30 -5.08 -8.77
CA ILE A 62 4.68 -5.29 -9.20
C ILE A 62 5.52 -6.05 -8.17
N GLY A 63 4.93 -6.42 -7.05
CA GLY A 63 5.62 -7.14 -5.98
C GLY A 63 4.74 -7.39 -4.77
N SER A 64 5.36 -7.92 -3.73
CA SER A 64 4.74 -8.13 -2.42
C SER A 64 5.76 -7.90 -1.30
N LEU A 65 5.26 -7.60 -0.11
CA LEU A 65 6.08 -7.34 1.08
C LEU A 65 5.47 -8.02 2.30
N TYR A 66 6.34 -8.52 3.17
CA TYR A 66 6.01 -9.12 4.45
C TYR A 66 6.96 -8.62 5.54
N ILE A 67 6.41 -8.10 6.65
CA ILE A 67 7.14 -7.69 7.86
C ILE A 67 6.65 -8.56 9.03
N PRO A 68 7.35 -9.65 9.37
CA PRO A 68 6.91 -10.57 10.42
C PRO A 68 6.67 -9.90 11.78
N SER A 69 7.56 -8.99 12.18
CA SER A 69 7.55 -8.37 13.52
C SER A 69 6.32 -7.51 13.80
N SER A 70 5.66 -7.01 12.76
CA SER A 70 4.43 -6.21 12.85
C SER A 70 3.21 -6.87 12.18
N GLY A 71 3.38 -8.07 11.60
CA GLY A 71 2.32 -8.79 10.92
C GLY A 71 1.77 -8.07 9.69
N ILE A 72 2.62 -7.28 9.00
CA ILE A 72 2.24 -6.57 7.79
C ILE A 72 2.45 -7.48 6.58
N TYR A 73 1.38 -7.70 5.83
CA TYR A 73 1.36 -8.37 4.53
C TYR A 73 0.74 -7.43 3.51
N SER A 74 1.43 -7.15 2.41
CA SER A 74 0.90 -6.24 1.40
C SER A 74 1.42 -6.50 0.01
N LYS A 75 0.62 -6.12 -0.99
CA LYS A 75 1.09 -6.01 -2.37
C LYS A 75 1.82 -4.70 -2.57
N ILE A 76 2.84 -4.71 -3.43
CA ILE A 76 3.53 -3.52 -3.90
C ILE A 76 2.92 -3.15 -5.25
N LEU A 77 2.42 -1.93 -5.36
CA LEU A 77 1.73 -1.40 -6.52
C LEU A 77 2.55 -0.29 -7.18
N ALA A 78 2.57 -0.26 -8.50
CA ALA A 78 3.26 0.79 -9.23
C ALA A 78 2.56 2.15 -9.02
N GLY A 79 3.34 3.16 -8.65
CA GLY A 79 2.85 4.53 -8.46
C GLY A 79 2.14 4.76 -7.14
N MET A 80 1.60 5.98 -7.01
CA MET A 80 1.01 6.51 -5.77
C MET A 80 -0.39 7.09 -5.97
N SER A 81 -1.20 6.48 -6.85
CA SER A 81 -2.62 6.87 -6.94
C SER A 81 -3.33 6.64 -5.61
N ASN A 82 -4.36 7.42 -5.30
CA ASN A 82 -5.13 7.27 -4.07
C ASN A 82 -5.60 5.83 -3.86
N ASP A 83 -6.15 5.21 -4.90
CA ASP A 83 -6.68 3.85 -4.83
C ASP A 83 -5.58 2.83 -4.47
N ASN A 84 -4.40 2.94 -5.11
CA ASN A 84 -3.25 2.08 -4.79
C ASN A 84 -2.82 2.22 -3.33
N LEU A 85 -2.76 3.46 -2.82
CA LEU A 85 -2.35 3.73 -1.44
C LEU A 85 -3.37 3.29 -0.38
N MET A 86 -4.64 3.10 -0.77
CA MET A 86 -5.68 2.56 0.10
C MET A 86 -5.63 1.03 0.23
N VAL A 87 -5.15 0.32 -0.81
CA VAL A 87 -5.20 -1.14 -0.86
C VAL A 87 -3.84 -1.82 -0.74
N GLY A 88 -2.75 -1.10 -1.01
CA GLY A 88 -1.39 -1.66 -1.02
C GLY A 88 -0.31 -0.63 -0.71
N LEU A 89 0.93 -1.00 -0.99
CA LEU A 89 2.10 -0.13 -0.89
C LEU A 89 2.38 0.48 -2.25
N GLY A 90 2.17 1.78 -2.39
CA GLY A 90 2.55 2.50 -3.60
C GLY A 90 4.07 2.74 -3.65
N THR A 91 4.64 2.66 -4.87
CA THR A 91 6.04 3.04 -5.10
C THR A 91 6.16 4.54 -5.30
N TYR A 92 7.14 5.16 -4.63
CA TYR A 92 7.34 6.61 -4.65
C TYR A 92 8.06 7.09 -5.91
N TYR A 93 9.09 6.36 -6.36
CA TYR A 93 9.85 6.68 -7.55
C TYR A 93 9.60 5.67 -8.68
N PRO A 94 9.50 6.14 -9.94
CA PRO A 94 9.25 5.24 -11.08
C PRO A 94 10.42 4.28 -11.38
N ASN A 95 11.66 4.68 -11.06
CA ASN A 95 12.86 3.94 -11.44
C ASN A 95 13.52 3.18 -10.28
N GLN A 96 12.81 3.03 -9.15
CA GLN A 96 13.36 2.29 -8.02
C GLN A 96 13.33 0.79 -8.25
N LEU A 97 14.36 0.10 -7.77
CA LEU A 97 14.51 -1.35 -7.90
C LEU A 97 14.84 -1.97 -6.54
N LEU A 98 14.22 -3.11 -6.23
CA LEU A 98 14.57 -3.88 -5.03
C LEU A 98 16.06 -4.27 -5.07
N GLY A 99 16.74 -4.13 -3.93
CA GLY A 99 18.17 -4.39 -3.79
C GLY A 99 19.09 -3.30 -4.35
N LYS A 100 18.56 -2.12 -4.76
CA LYS A 100 19.34 -1.01 -5.27
C LYS A 100 18.82 0.32 -4.75
N GLY A 101 19.75 1.27 -4.49
CA GLY A 101 19.43 2.62 -4.05
C GLY A 101 18.56 2.63 -2.80
N ASN A 102 17.54 3.50 -2.77
CA ASN A 102 16.50 3.51 -1.74
C ASN A 102 15.16 3.13 -2.36
N TYR A 103 14.61 1.98 -1.97
CA TYR A 103 13.31 1.52 -2.42
C TYR A 103 12.23 2.09 -1.49
N VAL A 104 11.54 3.12 -1.95
CA VAL A 104 10.63 3.91 -1.13
C VAL A 104 9.18 3.48 -1.36
N LEU A 105 8.51 3.10 -0.27
CA LEU A 105 7.13 2.63 -0.25
C LEU A 105 6.28 3.47 0.70
N MET A 106 5.03 3.68 0.33
CA MET A 106 4.07 4.41 1.15
C MET A 106 2.67 3.84 1.04
N ALA A 107 1.83 4.13 2.05
CA ALA A 107 0.40 3.85 2.02
C ALA A 107 -0.38 4.90 2.81
N HIS A 108 -1.66 4.99 2.57
CA HIS A 108 -2.55 5.81 3.39
C HIS A 108 -2.66 5.28 4.82
N ASN A 109 -2.76 6.20 5.77
CA ASN A 109 -3.24 5.94 7.12
C ASN A 109 -4.70 6.36 7.23
N LEU A 110 -5.53 5.51 7.80
CA LEU A 110 -6.93 5.84 8.03
C LEU A 110 -7.07 6.53 9.38
N VAL A 111 -7.70 7.70 9.40
CA VAL A 111 -7.89 8.50 10.61
C VAL A 111 -8.67 7.75 11.69
N GLN A 112 -9.63 6.91 11.27
CA GLN A 112 -10.41 6.05 12.14
C GLN A 112 -9.68 4.77 12.60
N GLY A 113 -8.42 4.62 12.24
CA GLY A 113 -7.62 3.43 12.46
C GLY A 113 -7.73 2.41 11.34
N GLY A 114 -6.68 1.61 11.17
CA GLY A 114 -6.56 0.62 10.12
C GLY A 114 -5.68 1.11 8.95
N GLY A 115 -5.82 0.44 7.81
CA GLY A 115 -4.95 0.64 6.64
C GLY A 115 -3.78 -0.34 6.60
N VAL A 116 -3.16 -0.43 5.43
CA VAL A 116 -2.14 -1.44 5.11
C VAL A 116 -0.93 -1.38 6.06
N LEU A 117 -0.53 -0.16 6.44
CA LEU A 117 0.61 0.10 7.31
C LEU A 117 0.21 0.46 8.76
N HIS A 118 -0.99 0.07 9.21
CA HIS A 118 -1.46 0.41 10.56
C HIS A 118 -0.46 0.01 11.65
N ASN A 119 0.11 -1.19 11.55
CA ASN A 119 1.05 -1.73 12.53
C ASN A 119 2.51 -1.32 12.26
N LEU A 120 2.80 -0.43 11.32
CA LEU A 120 4.18 -0.05 10.98
C LEU A 120 5.00 0.40 12.19
N PRO A 121 4.48 1.21 13.15
CA PRO A 121 5.23 1.61 14.34
C PRO A 121 5.60 0.45 15.27
N GLN A 122 4.97 -0.71 15.13
CA GLN A 122 5.26 -1.91 15.94
C GLN A 122 6.38 -2.76 15.35
N SER A 123 6.92 -2.39 14.18
CA SER A 123 8.02 -3.11 13.53
C SER A 123 9.30 -3.02 14.38
N SER A 124 9.91 -4.16 14.68
CA SER A 124 11.08 -4.22 15.57
C SER A 124 12.37 -3.94 14.80
N VAL A 125 13.21 -3.03 15.29
CA VAL A 125 14.58 -2.83 14.80
C VAL A 125 15.36 -4.13 14.93
N GLY A 126 16.17 -4.47 13.92
CA GLY A 126 16.90 -5.74 13.81
C GLY A 126 16.07 -6.88 13.20
N SER A 127 14.75 -6.71 13.01
CA SER A 127 13.94 -7.74 12.34
C SER A 127 14.02 -7.63 10.82
N THR A 128 13.67 -8.74 10.16
CA THR A 128 13.75 -8.86 8.70
C THR A 128 12.46 -8.42 8.02
N ILE A 129 12.59 -7.68 6.92
CA ILE A 129 11.56 -7.45 5.92
C ILE A 129 11.83 -8.39 4.74
N TYR A 130 10.81 -9.08 4.27
CA TYR A 130 10.84 -9.85 3.03
C TYR A 130 10.07 -9.09 1.95
N ALA A 131 10.69 -8.91 0.78
CA ALA A 131 10.02 -8.34 -0.38
C ALA A 131 10.27 -9.23 -1.61
N THR A 132 9.40 -9.17 -2.60
CA THR A 132 9.56 -9.89 -3.86
C THR A 132 9.11 -9.05 -5.04
N ASP A 133 9.79 -9.23 -6.16
CA ASP A 133 9.39 -8.80 -7.49
C ASP A 133 8.77 -9.95 -8.30
N PHE A 134 8.40 -11.06 -7.64
CA PHE A 134 7.94 -12.33 -8.19
C PHE A 134 9.02 -13.19 -8.88
N SER A 135 10.25 -12.69 -9.07
CA SER A 135 11.39 -13.49 -9.54
C SER A 135 12.36 -13.84 -8.43
N LYS A 136 12.57 -12.90 -7.53
CA LYS A 136 13.48 -13.02 -6.38
C LYS A 136 12.77 -12.68 -5.08
N ILE A 137 13.35 -13.15 -3.98
CA ILE A 137 13.06 -12.69 -2.63
C ILE A 137 14.24 -11.86 -2.16
N TYR A 138 13.93 -10.69 -1.60
CA TYR A 138 14.87 -9.72 -1.07
C TYR A 138 14.68 -9.61 0.44
N GLU A 139 15.76 -9.70 1.19
CA GLU A 139 15.77 -9.55 2.63
C GLU A 139 16.42 -8.21 3.01
N TYR A 140 15.73 -7.47 3.87
CA TYR A 140 16.21 -6.23 4.45
C TYR A 140 16.12 -6.31 5.97
N GLU A 141 17.07 -5.73 6.69
CA GLU A 141 17.06 -5.63 8.15
C GLU A 141 16.64 -4.22 8.57
N ILE A 142 15.63 -4.11 9.41
CA ILE A 142 15.16 -2.83 9.92
C ILE A 142 16.24 -2.19 10.80
N THR A 143 16.69 -1.02 10.42
CA THR A 143 17.71 -0.25 11.14
C THR A 143 17.12 0.92 11.92
N THR A 144 15.96 1.42 11.48
CA THR A 144 15.31 2.59 12.08
C THR A 144 13.81 2.38 12.12
N ASN A 145 13.18 2.74 13.25
CA ASN A 145 11.73 2.86 13.38
C ASN A 145 11.45 4.10 14.23
N LYS A 146 10.90 5.13 13.63
CA LYS A 146 10.66 6.42 14.29
C LYS A 146 9.49 7.18 13.68
N ILE A 147 8.97 8.14 14.45
CA ILE A 147 8.08 9.18 13.93
C ILE A 147 8.96 10.37 13.54
N VAL A 148 8.78 10.87 12.32
CA VAL A 148 9.53 11.97 11.75
C VAL A 148 8.59 13.07 11.27
N ASN A 149 9.10 14.30 11.17
CA ASN A 149 8.37 15.36 10.50
C ASN A 149 8.50 15.22 8.97
N GLN A 150 7.46 15.61 8.25
CA GLN A 150 7.47 15.57 6.78
C GLN A 150 8.57 16.43 6.13
N SER A 151 9.19 17.35 6.85
CA SER A 151 10.34 18.13 6.38
C SER A 151 11.66 17.35 6.30
N GLU A 152 11.71 16.12 6.88
CA GLU A 152 12.90 15.27 6.85
C GLU A 152 13.07 14.48 5.53
N GLY A 153 12.83 15.13 4.39
CA GLY A 153 12.86 14.52 3.04
C GLY A 153 14.14 13.79 2.68
N LYS A 154 15.27 14.12 3.32
CA LYS A 154 16.55 13.44 3.12
C LYS A 154 16.51 11.93 3.38
N LEU A 155 15.54 11.45 4.16
CA LEU A 155 15.36 10.02 4.42
C LEU A 155 14.90 9.24 3.19
N LEU A 156 14.42 9.93 2.14
CA LEU A 156 14.03 9.32 0.87
C LEU A 156 15.14 9.35 -0.17
N ASP A 157 16.23 10.08 0.09
CA ASP A 157 17.33 10.21 -0.86
C ASP A 157 17.96 8.84 -1.17
N ILE A 158 18.54 8.76 -2.35
CA ILE A 158 19.32 7.59 -2.76
C ILE A 158 20.63 7.61 -1.98
N PRO A 159 21.05 6.49 -1.34
CA PRO A 159 22.35 6.37 -0.70
C PRO A 159 23.51 6.74 -1.64
N GLN A 160 24.63 7.17 -1.10
CA GLN A 160 25.82 7.47 -1.89
C GLN A 160 26.37 6.19 -2.53
N GLU A 161 27.17 6.37 -3.58
CA GLU A 161 27.83 5.23 -4.23
C GLU A 161 28.76 4.53 -3.23
N GLY A 162 28.56 3.22 -3.07
CA GLY A 162 29.28 2.41 -2.07
C GLY A 162 28.49 2.12 -0.80
N ASP A 163 27.44 2.87 -0.52
CA ASP A 163 26.55 2.56 0.61
C ASP A 163 25.63 1.37 0.32
N SER A 164 25.19 0.70 1.39
CA SER A 164 24.21 -0.40 1.27
C SER A 164 22.88 0.12 0.76
N PRO A 165 22.22 -0.59 -0.18
CA PRO A 165 20.86 -0.26 -0.58
C PRO A 165 19.89 -0.23 0.59
N LEU A 166 18.92 0.65 0.52
CA LEU A 166 17.92 0.88 1.55
C LEU A 166 16.51 0.54 1.06
N MET A 167 15.62 0.28 2.00
CA MET A 167 14.18 0.32 1.85
C MET A 167 13.62 1.28 2.88
N THR A 168 12.83 2.26 2.44
CA THR A 168 12.13 3.20 3.31
C THR A 168 10.63 3.02 3.17
N ILE A 169 9.94 2.76 4.28
CA ILE A 169 8.48 2.58 4.29
C ILE A 169 7.89 3.59 5.25
N PHE A 170 6.86 4.32 4.81
CA PHE A 170 6.24 5.34 5.65
C PHE A 170 4.74 5.49 5.40
N ARG A 171 4.05 6.08 6.38
CA ARG A 171 2.65 6.53 6.33
C ARG A 171 2.45 7.79 7.15
N CYS A 172 1.33 8.47 6.96
CA CYS A 172 0.93 9.55 7.87
C CYS A 172 0.76 9.01 9.30
N GLU A 173 1.13 9.81 10.31
CA GLU A 173 0.96 9.47 11.72
C GLU A 173 0.22 10.57 12.45
N GLY A 174 -0.87 10.22 13.13
CA GLY A 174 -1.74 11.15 13.87
C GLY A 174 -3.04 11.47 13.14
N GLY A 175 -3.64 12.60 13.49
CA GLY A 175 -4.94 13.04 12.95
C GLY A 175 -4.89 13.56 11.52
N LEU A 176 -6.00 14.19 11.12
CA LEU A 176 -6.10 14.85 9.81
C LEU A 176 -5.05 15.97 9.66
N HIS A 177 -4.45 16.07 8.47
CA HIS A 177 -3.44 17.07 8.13
C HIS A 177 -2.19 17.07 9.02
N THR A 178 -1.82 15.90 9.54
CA THR A 178 -0.62 15.75 10.36
C THR A 178 0.66 15.94 9.52
N ALA A 179 1.63 16.66 10.08
CA ALA A 179 2.98 16.74 9.52
C ALA A 179 3.85 15.54 9.90
N ASN A 180 3.37 14.63 10.75
CA ASN A 180 4.13 13.50 11.23
C ASN A 180 3.99 12.29 10.31
N ARG A 181 5.07 11.52 10.22
CA ARG A 181 5.14 10.27 9.46
C ARG A 181 5.70 9.19 10.37
N ALA A 182 5.00 8.07 10.48
CA ALA A 182 5.60 6.83 10.97
C ALA A 182 6.47 6.27 9.85
N LEU A 183 7.74 6.03 10.13
CA LEU A 183 8.73 5.63 9.16
C LEU A 183 9.60 4.51 9.70
N ILE A 184 9.82 3.49 8.90
CA ILE A 184 10.91 2.54 9.06
C ILE A 184 11.90 2.66 7.92
N GLN A 185 13.18 2.44 8.23
CA GLN A 185 14.23 2.29 7.23
C GLN A 185 14.96 0.98 7.48
N ALA A 186 15.26 0.25 6.41
CA ALA A 186 15.91 -1.03 6.47
C ALA A 186 17.04 -1.11 5.46
N ARG A 187 18.16 -1.75 5.82
CA ARG A 187 19.30 -1.98 4.95
C ARG A 187 19.14 -3.31 4.21
N TYR A 188 19.56 -3.35 2.97
CA TYR A 188 19.60 -4.58 2.18
C TYR A 188 20.57 -5.58 2.80
N VAL A 189 20.16 -6.85 2.85
CA VAL A 189 20.98 -7.97 3.34
C VAL A 189 21.38 -8.88 2.19
N ARG A 190 20.40 -9.44 1.49
CA ARG A 190 20.62 -10.39 0.38
C ARG A 190 19.38 -10.55 -0.48
N SER A 191 19.57 -11.18 -1.64
CA SER A 191 18.47 -11.71 -2.45
C SER A 191 18.80 -13.08 -3.01
N TYR A 192 17.76 -13.83 -3.32
CA TYR A 192 17.87 -15.15 -3.92
C TYR A 192 16.64 -15.44 -4.79
N SER A 193 16.74 -16.46 -5.65
CA SER A 193 15.60 -16.84 -6.50
C SER A 193 14.37 -17.15 -5.63
N ALA A 194 13.20 -16.69 -6.04
CA ALA A 194 11.93 -16.96 -5.36
C ALA A 194 11.65 -18.47 -5.24
N GLU A 195 12.13 -19.29 -6.17
CA GLU A 195 12.04 -20.76 -6.09
C GLU A 195 12.70 -21.31 -4.83
N ASN A 196 13.79 -20.70 -4.38
CA ASN A 196 14.58 -21.14 -3.22
C ASN A 196 14.03 -20.61 -1.87
N GLY A 197 12.95 -19.85 -1.89
CA GLY A 197 12.30 -19.37 -0.67
C GLY A 197 11.66 -20.51 0.13
N SER A 198 11.67 -20.40 1.47
CA SER A 198 10.92 -21.34 2.31
C SER A 198 9.43 -21.29 2.00
N HIS A 199 8.72 -22.38 2.30
CA HIS A 199 7.27 -22.44 2.07
C HIS A 199 6.53 -21.29 2.76
N ASP A 200 6.86 -21.00 4.01
CA ASP A 200 6.19 -19.96 4.80
C ASP A 200 6.41 -18.57 4.23
N ILE A 201 7.62 -18.25 3.78
CA ILE A 201 7.93 -16.95 3.16
C ILE A 201 7.25 -16.83 1.79
N LYS A 202 7.25 -17.90 0.98
CA LYS A 202 6.52 -17.90 -0.30
C LYS A 202 5.03 -17.69 -0.08
N GLN A 203 4.45 -18.37 0.89
CA GLN A 203 3.04 -18.20 1.24
C GLN A 203 2.75 -16.76 1.74
N ALA A 204 3.58 -16.22 2.64
CA ALA A 204 3.44 -14.87 3.16
C ALA A 204 3.53 -13.79 2.06
N LEU A 205 4.37 -14.00 1.05
CA LEU A 205 4.52 -13.11 -0.10
C LEU A 205 3.48 -13.37 -1.21
N GLY A 206 2.60 -14.37 -1.06
CA GLY A 206 1.61 -14.74 -2.08
C GLY A 206 2.27 -15.29 -3.36
N LEU A 207 3.39 -16.00 -3.24
CA LEU A 207 4.03 -16.67 -4.37
C LEU A 207 3.43 -18.07 -4.56
N GLU A 208 3.11 -18.42 -5.81
CA GLU A 208 2.60 -19.75 -6.12
C GLU A 208 3.66 -20.82 -5.84
N THR A 209 3.26 -21.81 -5.04
CA THR A 209 4.02 -23.05 -4.90
C THR A 209 3.59 -24.02 -6.00
N THR A 210 4.44 -25.00 -6.32
CA THR A 210 4.19 -26.01 -7.37
C THR A 210 2.81 -26.69 -7.25
N ARG A 211 2.27 -26.77 -6.03
CA ARG A 211 0.94 -27.33 -5.73
C ARG A 211 -0.20 -26.45 -6.25
N ASN A 212 -0.02 -25.14 -6.29
CA ASN A 212 -1.04 -24.17 -6.76
C ASN A 212 -1.00 -23.97 -8.28
N LYS A 213 0.15 -24.27 -8.94
CA LYS A 213 0.26 -24.17 -10.41
C LYS A 213 -0.76 -25.04 -11.14
N THR A 214 -1.09 -26.20 -10.59
CA THR A 214 -2.05 -27.15 -11.23
C THR A 214 -3.49 -26.64 -11.12
N VAL A 215 -3.86 -26.03 -9.99
CA VAL A 215 -5.22 -25.53 -9.73
C VAL A 215 -5.49 -24.26 -10.54
N ASN A 216 -4.52 -23.33 -10.60
CA ASN A 216 -4.68 -22.09 -11.36
C ASN A 216 -4.65 -22.31 -12.86
N LYS A 217 -3.86 -23.28 -13.38
CA LYS A 217 -3.89 -23.63 -14.80
C LYS A 217 -5.27 -24.16 -15.22
N GLN A 218 -5.94 -24.88 -14.36
CA GLN A 218 -7.32 -25.35 -14.63
C GLN A 218 -8.33 -24.21 -14.61
N ARG A 219 -8.22 -23.27 -13.65
CA ARG A 219 -9.07 -22.07 -13.59
C ARG A 219 -8.92 -21.16 -14.81
N LEU A 220 -7.68 -20.95 -15.28
CA LEU A 220 -7.41 -20.15 -16.49
C LEU A 220 -8.00 -20.79 -17.76
N ILE A 221 -7.95 -22.12 -17.87
CA ILE A 221 -8.56 -22.87 -18.97
C ILE A 221 -10.09 -22.71 -18.95
N ASP A 222 -10.68 -22.80 -17.77
CA ASP A 222 -12.14 -22.67 -17.57
C ASP A 222 -12.63 -21.24 -17.83
N GLN A 223 -11.83 -20.20 -17.51
CA GLN A 223 -12.14 -18.79 -17.80
C GLN A 223 -11.98 -18.43 -19.29
N GLN A 224 -11.00 -18.99 -20.00
CA GLN A 224 -10.86 -18.81 -21.45
C GLN A 224 -12.01 -19.45 -22.23
N ALA A 225 -12.57 -20.54 -21.74
CA ALA A 225 -13.73 -21.17 -22.37
C ALA A 225 -15.02 -20.34 -22.23
N THR A 226 -15.09 -19.43 -21.24
CA THR A 226 -16.26 -18.59 -20.98
C THR A 226 -16.17 -17.21 -21.68
N SER A 227 -14.97 -16.71 -22.01
CA SER A 227 -14.78 -15.37 -22.59
C SER A 227 -14.84 -15.32 -24.12
N THR A 228 -14.87 -16.46 -24.82
CA THR A 228 -14.96 -16.50 -26.30
C THR A 228 -16.35 -16.19 -26.84
N LYS A 229 -17.31 -15.80 -25.99
CA LYS A 229 -18.68 -15.51 -26.40
C LYS A 229 -19.12 -14.04 -26.32
N LYS A 230 -18.20 -13.11 -26.08
CA LYS A 230 -18.60 -11.69 -25.98
C LYS A 230 -17.48 -10.74 -26.35
N THR A 231 -17.14 -10.62 -27.64
CA THR A 231 -16.47 -9.41 -28.15
C THR A 231 -16.60 -9.34 -29.67
N GLU A 232 -17.70 -8.77 -30.13
CA GLU A 232 -17.77 -8.03 -31.37
C GLU A 232 -18.54 -6.76 -31.09
N ALA A 233 -17.87 -5.64 -31.11
CA ALA A 233 -18.26 -4.28 -31.45
C ALA A 233 -17.54 -3.22 -30.59
N ALA A 234 -16.60 -2.53 -31.19
CA ALA A 234 -16.44 -1.09 -31.23
C ALA A 234 -14.96 -0.73 -31.47
N LYS A 235 -14.63 -0.45 -32.70
CA LYS A 235 -13.45 0.33 -33.08
C LYS A 235 -13.88 1.78 -33.17
N GLU A 236 -13.18 2.66 -32.44
CA GLU A 236 -13.04 4.05 -32.86
C GLU A 236 -11.69 4.62 -32.41
N SER A 237 -11.09 5.35 -33.33
CA SER A 237 -9.72 5.82 -33.42
C SER A 237 -9.49 7.09 -32.60
N ILE A 238 -8.36 7.21 -31.87
CA ILE A 238 -7.81 8.50 -31.46
C ILE A 238 -6.29 8.49 -31.70
N THR A 239 -5.82 9.46 -32.49
CA THR A 239 -4.43 9.75 -32.84
C THR A 239 -3.63 10.34 -31.67
N PRO A 240 -2.30 10.12 -31.62
CA PRO A 240 -1.47 10.65 -30.54
C PRO A 240 -0.96 12.05 -30.86
N ASP A 241 -1.05 12.95 -29.89
CA ASP A 241 -0.37 14.23 -29.92
C ASP A 241 0.98 14.14 -29.21
N LYS A 242 2.01 14.64 -29.89
CA LYS A 242 3.39 14.71 -29.43
C LYS A 242 3.62 16.08 -28.81
N ASP A 243 4.00 16.13 -27.55
CA ASP A 243 4.88 17.20 -27.07
C ASP A 243 5.74 16.74 -25.89
N THR A 244 6.98 16.44 -26.22
CA THR A 244 8.06 16.12 -25.27
C THR A 244 8.70 17.42 -24.79
N LYS A 245 8.35 17.92 -23.64
CA LYS A 245 9.17 18.90 -22.92
C LYS A 245 9.90 18.23 -21.75
N LYS A 246 11.23 18.09 -21.92
CA LYS A 246 12.18 17.78 -20.86
C LYS A 246 12.08 18.80 -19.73
N ALA A 247 11.44 18.44 -18.63
CA ALA A 247 11.51 19.20 -17.38
C ALA A 247 12.80 18.79 -16.64
N LYS A 248 13.63 19.79 -16.40
CA LYS A 248 14.83 19.70 -15.58
C LYS A 248 14.38 19.53 -14.13
N GLN A 249 14.59 18.35 -13.57
CA GLN A 249 14.19 17.99 -12.22
C GLN A 249 15.10 18.72 -11.22
N THR A 250 14.61 19.79 -10.64
CA THR A 250 15.21 20.40 -9.46
C THR A 250 14.71 19.61 -8.25
N ASN A 251 15.63 18.90 -7.59
CA ASN A 251 15.37 18.14 -6.37
C ASN A 251 14.99 19.07 -5.20
N LYS A 252 13.72 19.43 -5.13
CA LYS A 252 13.12 19.91 -3.89
C LYS A 252 12.12 18.85 -3.47
N ILE A 253 12.58 17.93 -2.62
CA ILE A 253 11.76 16.88 -2.06
C ILE A 253 10.86 17.52 -1.00
N GLU A 254 9.65 17.88 -1.41
CA GLU A 254 8.55 18.14 -0.48
C GLU A 254 7.82 16.81 -0.32
N TRP A 255 7.76 16.31 0.91
CA TRP A 255 7.01 15.10 1.23
C TRP A 255 5.55 15.24 0.82
N CYS A 256 5.00 14.19 0.21
CA CYS A 256 3.60 14.15 -0.16
C CYS A 256 2.72 14.65 0.98
N PHE A 257 1.74 15.43 0.65
CA PHE A 257 0.78 16.12 1.50
C PHE A 257 1.09 17.59 1.75
N THR A 258 1.48 18.35 0.71
CA THR A 258 1.26 19.79 0.72
C THR A 258 -0.23 20.05 0.95
N GLU A 259 -0.51 20.93 1.91
CA GLU A 259 -1.85 21.29 2.37
C GLU A 259 -2.80 21.68 1.23
N LYS A 260 -3.44 20.70 0.58
CA LYS A 260 -4.77 20.95 0.05
C LYS A 260 -5.73 20.59 1.17
N LYS A 261 -6.33 21.62 1.80
CA LYS A 261 -7.42 21.43 2.74
C LYS A 261 -8.45 20.51 2.10
N ALA A 262 -8.50 19.27 2.59
CA ALA A 262 -9.64 18.44 2.28
C ALA A 262 -10.87 19.17 2.76
N ILE A 263 -11.77 19.48 1.84
CA ILE A 263 -13.04 20.14 2.18
C ILE A 263 -13.95 19.05 2.72
N TYR A 264 -13.64 18.56 3.93
CA TYR A 264 -14.62 17.77 4.68
C TYR A 264 -15.77 18.68 5.05
N SER A 265 -16.99 18.24 4.81
CA SER A 265 -18.14 18.94 5.39
C SER A 265 -18.03 18.91 6.92
N ASN A 266 -18.54 19.94 7.59
CA ASN A 266 -18.54 20.01 9.05
C ASN A 266 -19.14 18.73 9.68
N PHE A 267 -20.07 18.08 9.00
CA PHE A 267 -20.67 16.81 9.41
C PHE A 267 -19.66 15.64 9.34
N GLN A 268 -18.84 15.59 8.31
CA GLN A 268 -17.79 14.52 8.18
C GLN A 268 -16.71 14.69 9.25
N VAL A 269 -16.25 15.91 9.50
CA VAL A 269 -15.29 16.22 10.58
C VAL A 269 -15.88 15.82 11.94
N PHE A 270 -17.14 16.16 12.19
CA PHE A 270 -17.83 15.79 13.43
C PHE A 270 -17.98 14.28 13.60
N SER A 271 -18.33 13.57 12.53
CA SER A 271 -18.44 12.12 12.54
C SER A 271 -17.10 11.43 12.81
N ILE A 272 -16.01 11.91 12.23
CA ILE A 272 -14.65 11.42 12.47
C ILE A 272 -14.25 11.64 13.94
N LEU A 273 -14.53 12.83 14.49
CA LEU A 273 -14.23 13.16 15.90
C LEU A 273 -15.02 12.27 16.86
N ILE A 274 -16.29 12.02 16.61
CA ILE A 274 -17.11 11.10 17.44
C ILE A 274 -16.53 9.69 17.38
N PHE A 275 -16.15 9.22 16.18
CA PHE A 275 -15.60 7.87 16.02
C PHE A 275 -14.24 7.71 16.74
N GLN A 276 -13.40 8.75 16.69
CA GLN A 276 -12.14 8.78 17.45
C GLN A 276 -12.38 8.77 18.96
N LEU A 277 -13.37 9.55 19.43
CA LEU A 277 -13.75 9.57 20.84
C LEU A 277 -14.30 8.22 21.29
N ALA A 278 -15.10 7.56 20.45
CA ALA A 278 -15.65 6.23 20.70
C ALA A 278 -14.57 5.15 20.81
N ASN A 279 -13.56 5.20 19.96
CA ASN A 279 -12.44 4.25 19.99
C ASN A 279 -11.46 4.52 21.15
N ALA A 280 -11.25 5.79 21.52
CA ALA A 280 -10.35 6.15 22.61
C ALA A 280 -10.97 5.89 23.99
N TYR A 281 -12.30 6.03 24.12
CA TYR A 281 -13.01 5.95 25.40
C TYR A 281 -14.29 5.12 25.33
N PRO A 282 -14.23 3.81 24.96
CA PRO A 282 -15.42 2.97 24.77
C PRO A 282 -16.26 2.83 26.05
N ILE A 283 -15.63 2.84 27.22
CA ILE A 283 -16.31 2.75 28.52
C ILE A 283 -17.12 4.01 28.81
N LEU A 284 -16.60 5.18 28.46
CA LEU A 284 -17.24 6.48 28.70
C LEU A 284 -18.49 6.66 27.84
N ILE A 285 -18.48 6.17 26.61
CA ILE A 285 -19.64 6.17 25.73
C ILE A 285 -20.70 5.19 26.21
N GLY A 286 -20.30 4.00 26.67
CA GLY A 286 -21.21 3.05 27.31
C GLY A 286 -21.94 3.65 28.51
N LEU A 287 -21.22 4.41 29.35
CA LEU A 287 -21.82 5.12 30.48
C LEU A 287 -22.78 6.22 30.10
N VAL A 288 -22.47 7.02 29.06
CA VAL A 288 -23.37 8.07 28.53
C VAL A 288 -24.64 7.45 27.96
N PHE A 289 -24.54 6.33 27.24
CA PHE A 289 -25.71 5.59 26.74
C PHE A 289 -26.58 5.03 27.86
N LEU A 290 -25.97 4.48 28.95
CA LEU A 290 -26.71 3.97 30.09
C LEU A 290 -27.44 5.07 30.85
N VAL A 291 -26.80 6.23 31.02
CA VAL A 291 -27.43 7.41 31.66
C VAL A 291 -28.58 7.95 30.79
N GLY A 292 -28.39 8.02 29.47
CA GLY A 292 -29.44 8.42 28.53
C GLY A 292 -30.64 7.51 28.54
N LEU A 293 -30.44 6.19 28.51
CA LEU A 293 -31.49 5.18 28.61
C LEU A 293 -32.25 5.24 29.94
N SER A 294 -31.54 5.41 31.07
CA SER A 294 -32.17 5.53 32.38
C SER A 294 -33.01 6.80 32.50
N SER A 295 -32.56 7.90 31.91
CA SER A 295 -33.33 9.17 31.86
C SER A 295 -34.60 9.03 31.00
N CYS A 296 -34.52 8.37 29.84
CA CYS A 296 -35.69 8.08 29.00
C CYS A 296 -36.72 7.20 29.69
N ILE A 297 -36.27 6.20 30.48
CA ILE A 297 -37.18 5.28 31.23
C ILE A 297 -37.85 6.05 32.36
N LEU A 298 -37.17 6.94 33.04
CA LEU A 298 -37.72 7.79 34.09
C LEU A 298 -38.74 8.79 33.54
N PHE A 299 -38.49 9.38 32.39
CA PHE A 299 -39.40 10.35 31.75
C PHE A 299 -40.68 9.68 31.19
N ASN A 300 -40.62 8.42 30.79
CA ASN A 300 -41.81 7.67 30.33
C ASN A 300 -42.64 7.05 31.47
N ARG A 301 -42.27 7.25 32.76
CA ARG A 301 -42.99 6.76 33.92
C ARG A 301 -43.76 7.87 34.68
N VAL A 302 -43.66 9.12 34.21
CA VAL A 302 -44.44 10.26 34.68
C VAL A 302 -45.53 10.57 33.65
#